data_cba96814af2f12f31512ebbfb363b96e
#
_entry.id   cba96814af2f12f31512ebbfb363b96e
#
_cell.length_a   1.000
_cell.length_b   1.000
_cell.length_c   1.000
_cell.angle_alpha   90.00
_cell.angle_beta   90.00
_cell.angle_gamma   90.00
#
_symmetry.space_group_name_H-M   'P 1'
#
loop_
_entity.id
_entity.type
_entity.pdbx_description
1 polymer ?
#
loop_
_entity_poly.entity_id
_entity_poly.type
_entity_poly.pdbx_seq_one_letter_code
_entity_poly.pdbx_strand_id
1 'polypeptide(L)'
;MRRDLLEQLLAYRISSAKRIVPERKVSDSNVKVSVPALPSKLVVAATLEQIKAAVEAGALDIAAYPWYRGKQYVDLKSLETLAIENPDVRFYLRASSILKGEFDMVLASVRRLVEGGHIRGVLTSNMGLIRALKGVCPVIGDYKLNLFNSSSLAIFGEDISGGTVSEELNRSELKELKGKERLMCILYGKQELMHSEYCPVGAAVGGMTSEKACNQACMRESYSLKDRMGEEFRVMTDWFCRSFIMNSKPKNILDTANDLKWMGFSSFRMDLTTESHDESLELVSAFLGEKAFSTPDFNRGHYKRGVE
;
A
#
# COMPACT_ATOMS: atom_id res chain seq x y z
N MET A 1 5.89 -33.92 44.65
CA MET A 1 6.97 -34.44 43.77
C MET A 1 6.74 -34.14 42.28
N ARG A 2 5.73 -34.67 41.58
CA ARG A 2 5.50 -34.42 40.16
C ARG A 2 5.13 -32.94 39.86
N ARG A 3 4.31 -32.36 40.73
CA ARG A 3 3.84 -30.98 40.62
C ARG A 3 4.99 -29.99 40.85
N ASP A 4 5.79 -30.26 41.86
CA ASP A 4 6.96 -29.41 42.20
C ASP A 4 8.04 -29.44 41.12
N LEU A 5 8.26 -30.60 40.48
CA LEU A 5 9.16 -30.73 39.33
C LEU A 5 8.69 -29.92 38.11
N LEU A 6 7.38 -29.91 37.82
CA LEU A 6 6.79 -29.12 36.75
C LEU A 6 6.92 -27.62 37.02
N GLU A 7 6.69 -27.19 38.26
CA GLU A 7 6.86 -25.78 38.67
C GLU A 7 8.34 -25.34 38.57
N GLN A 8 9.28 -26.18 39.01
CA GLN A 8 10.71 -25.91 38.86
C GLN A 8 11.14 -25.86 37.40
N LEU A 9 10.65 -26.77 36.55
CA LEU A 9 10.93 -26.76 35.12
C LEU A 9 10.37 -25.51 34.44
N LEU A 10 9.17 -25.10 34.82
CA LEU A 10 8.54 -23.88 34.29
C LEU A 10 9.33 -22.64 34.70
N ALA A 11 9.72 -22.54 35.98
CA ALA A 11 10.52 -21.45 36.50
C ALA A 11 11.90 -21.36 35.79
N TYR A 12 12.55 -22.52 35.58
CA TYR A 12 13.80 -22.60 34.84
C TYR A 12 13.65 -22.13 33.37
N ARG A 13 12.62 -22.59 32.66
CA ARG A 13 12.35 -22.16 31.29
C ARG A 13 12.06 -20.66 31.18
N ILE A 14 11.30 -20.10 32.12
CA ILE A 14 11.02 -18.66 32.16
C ILE A 14 12.32 -17.88 32.43
N SER A 15 13.15 -18.34 33.38
CA SER A 15 14.41 -17.65 33.70
C SER A 15 15.43 -17.74 32.57
N SER A 16 15.54 -18.89 31.90
CA SER A 16 16.44 -19.09 30.76
C SER A 16 16.00 -18.36 29.50
N ALA A 17 14.69 -18.06 29.35
CA ALA A 17 14.14 -17.30 28.22
C ALA A 17 14.15 -15.78 28.47
N LYS A 18 14.48 -15.33 29.68
CA LYS A 18 14.59 -13.88 29.97
C LYS A 18 15.68 -13.25 29.11
N ARG A 19 15.23 -12.41 28.17
CA ARG A 19 16.15 -11.55 27.43
C ARG A 19 16.65 -10.44 28.34
N ILE A 20 17.96 -10.26 28.40
CA ILE A 20 18.56 -9.05 28.95
C ILE A 20 18.24 -7.94 27.95
N VAL A 21 17.21 -7.17 28.21
CA VAL A 21 16.90 -5.97 27.40
C VAL A 21 17.79 -4.87 27.92
N PRO A 22 18.79 -4.40 27.14
CA PRO A 22 19.59 -3.25 27.56
C PRO A 22 18.66 -2.04 27.75
N GLU A 23 18.95 -1.22 28.75
CA GLU A 23 18.22 0.03 28.98
C GLU A 23 18.19 0.84 27.67
N ARG A 24 16.99 0.99 27.12
CA ARG A 24 16.81 1.69 25.85
C ARG A 24 16.94 3.18 26.15
N LYS A 25 18.07 3.76 25.86
CA LYS A 25 18.18 5.22 25.77
C LYS A 25 17.26 5.64 24.63
N VAL A 26 16.14 6.26 24.98
CA VAL A 26 15.30 6.95 24.00
C VAL A 26 16.13 8.11 23.47
N SER A 27 16.84 7.91 22.40
CA SER A 27 17.44 9.02 21.68
C SER A 27 16.30 9.76 20.99
N ASP A 28 16.15 11.03 21.28
CA ASP A 28 15.37 11.94 20.44
C ASP A 28 16.05 11.94 19.06
N SER A 29 15.59 11.05 18.18
CA SER A 29 16.15 10.90 16.85
C SER A 29 15.62 11.99 15.92
N ASN A 30 16.00 13.25 16.19
CA ASN A 30 15.95 14.33 15.22
C ASN A 30 17.13 14.19 14.22
N VAL A 31 17.37 12.98 13.72
CA VAL A 31 18.35 12.79 12.66
C VAL A 31 17.76 13.40 11.40
N LYS A 32 18.32 14.52 10.97
CA LYS A 32 18.03 15.07 9.63
C LYS A 32 18.56 14.08 8.61
N VAL A 33 17.64 13.37 7.97
CA VAL A 33 17.95 12.38 6.94
C VAL A 33 17.85 13.07 5.60
N SER A 34 18.91 13.00 4.79
CA SER A 34 18.88 13.50 3.41
C SER A 34 18.35 12.41 2.49
N VAL A 35 17.06 12.46 2.18
CA VAL A 35 16.38 11.51 1.27
C VAL A 35 15.60 12.28 0.22
N PRO A 36 15.31 11.66 -0.95
CA PRO A 36 14.43 12.27 -1.95
C PRO A 36 13.07 12.62 -1.35
N ALA A 37 12.54 13.78 -1.73
CA ALA A 37 11.22 14.22 -1.29
C ALA A 37 10.12 13.26 -1.82
N LEU A 38 9.06 13.06 -1.03
CA LEU A 38 7.87 12.38 -1.47
C LEU A 38 7.13 13.18 -2.56
N PRO A 39 6.41 12.51 -3.47
CA PRO A 39 5.48 13.20 -4.37
C PRO A 39 4.40 13.93 -3.56
N SER A 40 4.06 15.14 -3.97
CA SER A 40 3.02 15.93 -3.30
C SER A 40 1.64 15.29 -3.47
N LYS A 41 1.38 14.70 -4.64
CA LYS A 41 0.15 13.98 -4.97
C LYS A 41 0.48 12.72 -5.75
N LEU A 42 0.25 11.55 -5.15
CA LEU A 42 0.50 10.24 -5.75
C LEU A 42 -0.82 9.55 -6.05
N VAL A 43 -1.04 9.15 -7.30
CA VAL A 43 -2.17 8.28 -7.70
C VAL A 43 -1.66 6.85 -7.80
N VAL A 44 -2.31 5.93 -7.08
CA VAL A 44 -2.04 4.48 -7.19
C VAL A 44 -3.12 3.86 -8.05
N ALA A 45 -2.73 3.08 -9.05
CA ALA A 45 -3.64 2.45 -10.00
C ALA A 45 -3.23 1.01 -10.32
N ALA A 46 -4.22 0.14 -10.55
CA ALA A 46 -4.01 -1.28 -10.82
C ALA A 46 -4.32 -1.65 -12.28
N THR A 47 -5.11 -0.83 -13.00
CA THR A 47 -5.53 -1.11 -14.37
C THR A 47 -5.00 -0.09 -15.35
N LEU A 48 -4.91 -0.48 -16.62
CA LEU A 48 -4.46 0.38 -17.71
C LEU A 48 -5.40 1.60 -17.89
N GLU A 49 -6.71 1.39 -17.75
CA GLU A 49 -7.70 2.48 -17.86
C GLU A 49 -7.55 3.52 -16.75
N GLN A 50 -7.34 3.06 -15.51
CA GLN A 50 -7.09 3.97 -14.39
C GLN A 50 -5.82 4.80 -14.57
N ILE A 51 -4.75 4.18 -15.11
CA ILE A 51 -3.50 4.91 -15.38
C ILE A 51 -3.72 5.95 -16.48
N LYS A 52 -4.40 5.58 -17.58
CA LYS A 52 -4.73 6.50 -18.67
C LYS A 52 -5.59 7.67 -18.17
N ALA A 53 -6.61 7.41 -17.37
CA ALA A 53 -7.45 8.44 -16.76
C ALA A 53 -6.63 9.37 -15.85
N ALA A 54 -5.68 8.83 -15.07
CA ALA A 54 -4.82 9.62 -14.22
C ALA A 54 -3.88 10.53 -15.03
N VAL A 55 -3.31 10.02 -16.14
CA VAL A 55 -2.50 10.81 -17.07
C VAL A 55 -3.34 11.92 -17.72
N GLU A 56 -4.54 11.59 -18.21
CA GLU A 56 -5.47 12.54 -18.81
C GLU A 56 -5.89 13.65 -17.85
N ALA A 57 -6.09 13.30 -16.58
CA ALA A 57 -6.37 14.27 -15.51
C ALA A 57 -5.17 15.17 -15.17
N GLY A 58 -3.97 14.90 -15.68
CA GLY A 58 -2.75 15.64 -15.42
C GLY A 58 -1.96 15.20 -14.18
N ALA A 59 -2.10 13.95 -13.73
CA ALA A 59 -1.30 13.42 -12.63
C ALA A 59 0.18 13.31 -13.06
N LEU A 60 1.07 13.87 -12.25
CA LEU A 60 2.52 13.81 -12.49
C LEU A 60 3.22 12.66 -11.78
N ASP A 61 2.60 12.06 -10.80
CA ASP A 61 3.15 10.94 -10.03
C ASP A 61 2.11 9.81 -9.97
N ILE A 62 2.43 8.67 -10.59
CA ILE A 62 1.54 7.52 -10.69
C ILE A 62 2.28 6.26 -10.25
N ALA A 63 1.73 5.53 -9.28
CA ALA A 63 2.23 4.23 -8.87
C ALA A 63 1.37 3.12 -9.49
N ALA A 64 1.95 2.36 -10.41
CA ALA A 64 1.30 1.23 -11.06
C ALA A 64 1.51 -0.06 -10.27
N TYR A 65 0.50 -0.94 -10.25
CA TYR A 65 0.59 -2.26 -9.62
C TYR A 65 0.62 -3.39 -10.70
N PRO A 66 1.78 -3.68 -11.32
CA PRO A 66 1.87 -4.59 -12.46
C PRO A 66 1.69 -6.07 -12.09
N TRP A 67 1.57 -6.39 -10.82
CA TRP A 67 1.24 -7.74 -10.35
C TRP A 67 -0.24 -7.95 -10.07
N TYR A 68 -1.09 -6.93 -10.27
CA TYR A 68 -2.53 -7.12 -10.26
C TYR A 68 -2.94 -8.08 -11.39
N ARG A 69 -3.83 -9.02 -11.07
CA ARG A 69 -4.38 -10.00 -12.00
C ARG A 69 -5.88 -9.81 -12.12
N GLY A 70 -6.33 -9.33 -13.27
CA GLY A 70 -7.74 -9.00 -13.51
C GLY A 70 -7.94 -8.43 -14.90
N LYS A 71 -9.16 -7.98 -15.20
CA LYS A 71 -9.43 -7.26 -16.45
C LYS A 71 -8.54 -6.03 -16.56
N GLN A 72 -8.03 -5.75 -17.76
CA GLN A 72 -7.26 -4.54 -18.08
C GLN A 72 -6.05 -4.30 -17.16
N TYR A 73 -5.47 -5.39 -16.65
CA TYR A 73 -4.24 -5.30 -15.87
C TYR A 73 -3.13 -4.58 -16.65
N VAL A 74 -2.26 -3.91 -15.93
CA VAL A 74 -1.02 -3.36 -16.48
C VAL A 74 0.12 -4.33 -16.19
N ASP A 75 0.82 -4.78 -17.22
CA ASP A 75 2.04 -5.56 -17.05
C ASP A 75 3.29 -4.67 -17.09
N LEU A 76 4.46 -5.25 -16.84
CA LEU A 76 5.71 -4.52 -16.83
C LEU A 76 6.03 -3.88 -18.18
N LYS A 77 5.69 -4.54 -19.30
CA LYS A 77 5.91 -4.02 -20.65
C LYS A 77 4.99 -2.85 -20.96
N SER A 78 3.72 -2.95 -20.59
CA SER A 78 2.77 -1.83 -20.71
C SER A 78 3.21 -0.63 -19.89
N LEU A 79 3.76 -0.85 -18.69
CA LEU A 79 4.30 0.23 -17.87
C LEU A 79 5.52 0.92 -18.53
N GLU A 80 6.42 0.15 -19.14
CA GLU A 80 7.54 0.70 -19.93
C GLU A 80 7.04 1.58 -21.08
N THR A 81 6.06 1.09 -21.83
CA THR A 81 5.45 1.82 -22.94
C THR A 81 4.82 3.13 -22.44
N LEU A 82 4.04 3.07 -21.38
CA LEU A 82 3.43 4.26 -20.76
C LEU A 82 4.47 5.28 -20.30
N ALA A 83 5.59 4.83 -19.73
CA ALA A 83 6.65 5.71 -19.29
C ALA A 83 7.37 6.43 -20.46
N ILE A 84 7.53 5.73 -21.59
CA ILE A 84 8.10 6.30 -22.81
C ILE A 84 7.13 7.31 -23.46
N GLU A 85 5.84 6.97 -23.50
CA GLU A 85 4.80 7.81 -24.11
C GLU A 85 4.49 9.07 -23.28
N ASN A 86 4.78 9.04 -21.97
CA ASN A 86 4.44 10.12 -21.04
C ASN A 86 5.69 10.57 -20.25
N PRO A 87 6.67 11.22 -20.88
CA PRO A 87 7.96 11.53 -20.26
C PRO A 87 7.88 12.53 -19.10
N ASP A 88 6.80 13.31 -19.01
CA ASP A 88 6.57 14.26 -17.92
C ASP A 88 5.98 13.59 -16.67
N VAL A 89 5.50 12.34 -16.78
CA VAL A 89 4.92 11.58 -15.69
C VAL A 89 6.00 10.75 -15.00
N ARG A 90 6.10 10.87 -13.68
CA ARG A 90 6.99 10.04 -12.85
C ARG A 90 6.26 8.79 -12.44
N PHE A 91 6.59 7.68 -13.08
CA PHE A 91 6.04 6.39 -12.70
C PHE A 91 6.77 5.78 -11.51
N TYR A 92 6.02 5.20 -10.62
CA TYR A 92 6.47 4.36 -9.51
C TYR A 92 5.89 2.96 -9.69
N LEU A 93 6.56 2.00 -9.12
CA LEU A 93 6.07 0.62 -9.11
C LEU A 93 5.58 0.28 -7.70
N ARG A 94 4.30 -0.08 -7.56
CA ARG A 94 3.80 -0.67 -6.33
C ARG A 94 4.15 -2.15 -6.31
N ALA A 95 4.84 -2.62 -5.26
CA ALA A 95 5.19 -4.03 -5.07
C ALA A 95 4.40 -4.64 -3.92
N SER A 96 4.09 -5.95 -4.05
CA SER A 96 3.39 -6.71 -3.02
C SER A 96 4.10 -6.63 -1.67
N SER A 97 3.31 -6.54 -0.60
CA SER A 97 3.83 -6.57 0.78
C SER A 97 4.39 -7.93 1.17
N ILE A 98 3.85 -9.00 0.60
CA ILE A 98 4.28 -10.38 0.84
C ILE A 98 4.92 -10.90 -0.45
N LEU A 99 6.18 -11.32 -0.35
CA LEU A 99 6.93 -11.99 -1.41
C LEU A 99 7.61 -13.22 -0.80
N LYS A 100 7.59 -14.32 -1.52
CA LYS A 100 8.20 -15.61 -1.15
C LYS A 100 9.19 -16.06 -2.23
N GLY A 101 8.91 -17.16 -2.91
CA GLY A 101 9.78 -17.68 -3.98
C GLY A 101 9.93 -16.75 -5.20
N GLU A 102 9.01 -15.80 -5.38
CA GLU A 102 9.03 -14.80 -6.44
C GLU A 102 9.88 -13.55 -6.13
N PHE A 103 10.49 -13.47 -4.94
CA PHE A 103 11.23 -12.27 -4.49
C PHE A 103 12.32 -11.84 -5.48
N ASP A 104 13.16 -12.76 -5.91
CA ASP A 104 14.28 -12.45 -6.81
C ASP A 104 13.80 -12.00 -8.19
N MET A 105 12.71 -12.58 -8.70
CA MET A 105 12.07 -12.19 -9.96
C MET A 105 11.51 -10.76 -9.87
N VAL A 106 10.82 -10.45 -8.77
CA VAL A 106 10.28 -9.10 -8.53
C VAL A 106 11.41 -8.08 -8.40
N LEU A 107 12.45 -8.39 -7.63
CA LEU A 107 13.62 -7.52 -7.45
C LEU A 107 14.35 -7.26 -8.77
N ALA A 108 14.57 -8.30 -9.59
CA ALA A 108 15.19 -8.17 -10.91
C ALA A 108 14.35 -7.29 -11.84
N SER A 109 13.01 -7.46 -11.83
CA SER A 109 12.08 -6.64 -12.61
C SER A 109 12.14 -5.16 -12.21
N VAL A 110 12.18 -4.88 -10.92
CA VAL A 110 12.32 -3.51 -10.39
C VAL A 110 13.64 -2.89 -10.89
N ARG A 111 14.76 -3.59 -10.70
CA ARG A 111 16.09 -3.09 -11.11
C ARG A 111 16.12 -2.76 -12.60
N ARG A 112 15.61 -3.66 -13.45
CA ARG A 112 15.54 -3.44 -14.89
C ARG A 112 14.77 -2.19 -15.26
N LEU A 113 13.62 -1.94 -14.61
CA LEU A 113 12.81 -0.74 -14.86
C LEU A 113 13.47 0.55 -14.38
N VAL A 114 14.21 0.50 -13.26
CA VAL A 114 14.98 1.62 -12.73
C VAL A 114 16.16 1.94 -13.66
N GLU A 115 16.92 0.93 -14.05
CA GLU A 115 18.07 1.06 -14.98
C GLU A 115 17.64 1.60 -16.35
N GLY A 116 16.46 1.19 -16.83
CA GLY A 116 15.86 1.71 -18.06
C GLY A 116 15.28 3.11 -17.94
N GLY A 117 15.26 3.71 -16.74
CA GLY A 117 14.67 5.03 -16.50
C GLY A 117 13.13 5.06 -16.56
N HIS A 118 12.48 3.90 -16.58
CA HIS A 118 11.02 3.78 -16.75
C HIS A 118 10.25 4.03 -15.45
N ILE A 119 10.90 3.87 -14.30
CA ILE A 119 10.29 4.18 -13.01
C ILE A 119 11.21 5.04 -12.15
N ARG A 120 10.59 5.93 -11.36
CA ARG A 120 11.29 6.82 -10.43
C ARG A 120 11.64 6.13 -9.12
N GLY A 121 10.84 5.18 -8.67
CA GLY A 121 11.00 4.50 -7.39
C GLY A 121 9.95 3.42 -7.16
N VAL A 122 9.91 2.89 -5.94
CA VAL A 122 9.05 1.78 -5.54
C VAL A 122 8.23 2.13 -4.32
N LEU A 123 6.94 1.80 -4.37
CA LEU A 123 6.01 1.83 -3.23
C LEU A 123 5.84 0.41 -2.70
N THR A 124 6.27 0.13 -1.47
CA THR A 124 6.20 -1.22 -0.89
C THR A 124 6.22 -1.24 0.63
N SER A 125 5.63 -2.28 1.21
CA SER A 125 5.77 -2.64 2.63
C SER A 125 6.67 -3.87 2.83
N ASN A 126 7.24 -4.43 1.76
CA ASN A 126 8.11 -5.59 1.88
C ASN A 126 9.50 -5.19 2.40
N MET A 127 9.82 -5.61 3.63
CA MET A 127 11.09 -5.27 4.28
C MET A 127 12.32 -5.76 3.50
N GLY A 128 12.21 -6.92 2.85
CA GLY A 128 13.28 -7.47 2.00
C GLY A 128 13.55 -6.57 0.80
N LEU A 129 12.50 -6.10 0.10
CA LEU A 129 12.64 -5.17 -1.02
C LEU A 129 13.19 -3.82 -0.57
N ILE A 130 12.70 -3.26 0.54
CA ILE A 130 13.24 -2.01 1.10
C ILE A 130 14.74 -2.12 1.28
N ARG A 131 15.19 -3.21 1.90
CA ARG A 131 16.62 -3.45 2.14
C ARG A 131 17.42 -3.66 0.85
N ALA A 132 16.88 -4.44 -0.10
CA ALA A 132 17.56 -4.79 -1.36
C ALA A 132 17.63 -3.61 -2.35
N LEU A 133 16.74 -2.62 -2.21
CA LEU A 133 16.67 -1.44 -3.07
C LEU A 133 17.38 -0.22 -2.48
N LYS A 134 17.94 -0.33 -1.28
CA LYS A 134 18.74 0.75 -0.67
C LYS A 134 19.88 1.15 -1.60
N GLY A 135 19.95 2.44 -1.95
CA GLY A 135 20.95 2.96 -2.89
C GLY A 135 20.71 2.64 -4.37
N VAL A 136 19.64 1.93 -4.70
CA VAL A 136 19.24 1.62 -6.09
C VAL A 136 18.22 2.63 -6.59
N CYS A 137 17.15 2.85 -5.85
CA CYS A 137 16.13 3.84 -6.19
C CYS A 137 15.42 4.33 -4.91
N PRO A 138 14.70 5.48 -4.99
CA PRO A 138 13.81 5.91 -3.91
C PRO A 138 12.76 4.84 -3.58
N VAL A 139 12.61 4.51 -2.29
CA VAL A 139 11.57 3.62 -1.79
C VAL A 139 10.60 4.42 -0.95
N ILE A 140 9.32 4.31 -1.25
CA ILE A 140 8.22 4.87 -0.46
C ILE A 140 7.59 3.72 0.33
N GLY A 141 7.51 3.88 1.64
CA GLY A 141 6.85 2.89 2.50
C GLY A 141 5.33 2.87 2.25
N ASP A 142 4.76 1.71 1.93
CA ASP A 142 3.31 1.57 1.80
C ASP A 142 2.65 1.46 3.19
N TYR A 143 1.34 1.72 3.28
CA TYR A 143 0.59 1.81 4.55
C TYR A 143 0.70 0.57 5.45
N LYS A 144 0.96 -0.60 4.89
CA LYS A 144 1.20 -1.85 5.66
C LYS A 144 2.53 -1.89 6.42
N LEU A 145 3.42 -0.90 6.26
CA LEU A 145 4.54 -0.71 7.19
C LEU A 145 4.04 -0.26 8.57
N ASN A 146 2.78 0.13 8.64
CA ASN A 146 2.11 0.55 9.85
C ASN A 146 2.89 1.66 10.60
N LEU A 147 3.17 2.74 9.86
CA LEU A 147 3.83 3.92 10.44
C LEU A 147 2.86 4.64 11.36
N PHE A 148 2.76 4.12 12.57
CA PHE A 148 1.79 4.53 13.58
C PHE A 148 2.29 5.68 14.47
N ASN A 149 3.59 5.87 14.56
CA ASN A 149 4.20 6.92 15.35
C ASN A 149 5.56 7.36 14.77
N SER A 150 6.11 8.43 15.32
CA SER A 150 7.37 9.00 14.85
C SER A 150 8.56 8.03 14.99
N SER A 151 8.53 7.13 15.97
CA SER A 151 9.59 6.13 16.16
C SER A 151 9.57 5.05 15.08
N SER A 152 8.38 4.68 14.58
CA SER A 152 8.28 3.73 13.47
C SER A 152 8.94 4.27 12.20
N LEU A 153 8.77 5.57 11.89
CA LEU A 153 9.47 6.19 10.77
C LEU A 153 10.98 6.26 10.98
N ALA A 154 11.42 6.57 12.21
CA ALA A 154 12.83 6.69 12.54
C ALA A 154 13.62 5.38 12.37
N ILE A 155 12.96 4.21 12.55
CA ILE A 155 13.59 2.89 12.36
C ILE A 155 14.10 2.71 10.93
N PHE A 156 13.38 3.24 9.94
CA PHE A 156 13.76 3.10 8.53
C PHE A 156 14.88 4.07 8.11
N GLY A 157 15.09 5.18 8.84
CA GLY A 157 16.16 6.13 8.55
C GLY A 157 16.20 6.55 7.09
N GLU A 158 17.30 6.22 6.40
CA GLU A 158 17.53 6.47 4.97
C GLU A 158 17.10 5.32 4.05
N ASP A 159 16.63 4.20 4.61
CA ASP A 159 16.21 3.05 3.83
C ASP A 159 14.92 3.34 3.01
N ILE A 160 14.14 4.35 3.44
CA ILE A 160 12.99 4.86 2.69
C ILE A 160 13.02 6.39 2.58
N SER A 161 12.52 6.93 1.49
CA SER A 161 12.34 8.38 1.30
C SER A 161 11.31 8.94 2.29
N GLY A 162 10.32 8.16 2.60
CA GLY A 162 9.25 8.41 3.54
C GLY A 162 8.21 7.31 3.40
N GLY A 163 7.03 7.47 3.99
CA GLY A 163 6.03 6.42 3.90
C GLY A 163 4.60 6.89 4.16
N THR A 164 3.67 6.02 3.83
CA THR A 164 2.25 6.23 4.09
C THR A 164 1.96 5.96 5.56
N VAL A 165 1.33 6.90 6.24
CA VAL A 165 0.90 6.73 7.64
C VAL A 165 -0.09 5.59 7.78
N SER A 166 -0.17 4.98 8.96
CA SER A 166 -1.20 3.98 9.26
C SER A 166 -2.59 4.58 9.04
N GLU A 167 -3.46 3.85 8.39
CA GLU A 167 -4.84 4.27 8.15
C GLU A 167 -5.73 4.20 9.41
N GLU A 168 -5.21 3.64 10.50
CA GLU A 168 -5.87 3.53 11.79
C GLU A 168 -5.73 4.81 12.63
N LEU A 169 -4.84 5.73 12.24
CA LEU A 169 -4.63 6.98 12.96
C LEU A 169 -5.81 7.94 12.79
N ASN A 170 -6.24 8.50 13.91
CA ASN A 170 -7.22 9.57 13.93
C ASN A 170 -6.56 10.95 13.78
N ARG A 171 -7.39 11.99 13.66
CA ARG A 171 -6.95 13.37 13.46
C ARG A 171 -6.01 13.87 14.56
N SER A 172 -6.27 13.55 15.82
CA SER A 172 -5.43 14.00 16.92
C SER A 172 -4.08 13.32 16.94
N GLU A 173 -4.02 12.03 16.66
CA GLU A 173 -2.78 11.26 16.55
C GLU A 173 -1.93 11.72 15.36
N LEU A 174 -2.55 11.99 14.20
CA LEU A 174 -1.87 12.56 13.04
C LEU A 174 -1.24 13.93 13.38
N LYS A 175 -1.89 14.75 14.18
CA LYS A 175 -1.36 16.05 14.60
C LYS A 175 -0.09 15.90 15.42
N GLU A 176 0.03 14.89 16.27
CA GLU A 176 1.16 14.66 17.17
C GLU A 176 2.38 14.02 16.48
N LEU A 177 2.24 13.49 15.25
CA LEU A 177 3.36 12.92 14.53
C LEU A 177 4.46 13.95 14.26
N LYS A 178 5.72 13.52 14.35
CA LYS A 178 6.91 14.26 13.90
C LYS A 178 7.39 13.72 12.55
N GLY A 179 8.13 14.52 11.78
CA GLY A 179 8.65 14.10 10.47
C GLY A 179 7.59 14.03 9.38
N LYS A 180 6.55 14.86 9.46
CA LYS A 180 5.39 14.87 8.56
C LYS A 180 5.76 15.16 7.11
N GLU A 181 6.88 15.84 6.87
CA GLU A 181 7.46 16.08 5.55
C GLU A 181 7.87 14.80 4.82
N ARG A 182 8.04 13.70 5.58
CA ARG A 182 8.32 12.35 5.08
C ARG A 182 7.12 11.41 5.20
N LEU A 183 5.95 11.93 5.49
CA LEU A 183 4.74 11.15 5.68
C LEU A 183 3.68 11.53 4.66
N MET A 184 3.01 10.52 4.11
CA MET A 184 1.96 10.62 3.11
C MET A 184 0.63 10.13 3.69
N CYS A 185 -0.46 10.86 3.45
CA CYS A 185 -1.81 10.47 3.88
C CYS A 185 -2.63 10.00 2.69
N ILE A 186 -3.32 8.85 2.82
CA ILE A 186 -4.32 8.40 1.84
C ILE A 186 -5.60 9.20 2.07
N LEU A 187 -6.04 9.92 1.03
CA LEU A 187 -7.28 10.71 1.07
C LEU A 187 -8.48 9.97 0.48
N TYR A 188 -8.23 9.07 -0.47
CA TYR A 188 -9.27 8.29 -1.13
C TYR A 188 -8.77 6.87 -1.44
N GLY A 189 -9.67 5.90 -1.34
CA GLY A 189 -9.49 4.53 -1.82
C GLY A 189 -10.20 3.48 -0.96
N LYS A 190 -10.44 2.31 -1.55
CA LYS A 190 -10.95 1.16 -0.80
C LYS A 190 -9.82 0.52 -0.02
N GLN A 191 -10.00 0.41 1.29
CA GLN A 191 -9.04 -0.23 2.17
C GLN A 191 -9.02 -1.75 1.94
N GLU A 192 -7.83 -2.33 1.95
CA GLU A 192 -7.66 -3.76 1.96
C GLU A 192 -7.92 -4.30 3.37
N LEU A 193 -8.96 -5.12 3.51
CA LEU A 193 -9.37 -5.72 4.78
C LEU A 193 -8.64 -7.04 5.07
N MET A 194 -8.33 -7.79 4.02
CA MET A 194 -7.68 -9.10 4.15
C MET A 194 -6.74 -9.34 2.96
N HIS A 195 -5.60 -9.96 3.26
CA HIS A 195 -4.67 -10.53 2.29
C HIS A 195 -4.55 -12.02 2.57
N SER A 196 -4.81 -12.85 1.57
CA SER A 196 -4.82 -14.31 1.72
C SER A 196 -4.01 -14.99 0.61
N GLU A 197 -3.27 -16.03 0.99
CA GLU A 197 -2.64 -16.96 0.04
C GLU A 197 -3.67 -17.92 -0.59
N TYR A 198 -4.88 -18.02 -0.03
CA TYR A 198 -5.98 -18.77 -0.61
C TYR A 198 -6.75 -17.91 -1.60
N CYS A 199 -6.99 -18.45 -2.79
CA CYS A 199 -7.76 -17.76 -3.82
C CYS A 199 -9.21 -18.28 -3.86
N PRO A 200 -10.19 -17.55 -3.28
CA PRO A 200 -11.58 -17.96 -3.28
C PRO A 200 -12.17 -18.03 -4.70
N VAL A 201 -11.70 -17.17 -5.61
CA VAL A 201 -12.14 -17.18 -7.02
C VAL A 201 -11.66 -18.47 -7.72
N GLY A 202 -10.41 -18.88 -7.50
CA GLY A 202 -9.87 -20.12 -8.03
C GLY A 202 -10.64 -21.34 -7.54
N ALA A 203 -10.94 -21.38 -6.25
CA ALA A 203 -11.63 -22.51 -5.60
C ALA A 203 -13.13 -22.58 -5.97
N ALA A 204 -13.86 -21.46 -5.92
CA ALA A 204 -15.30 -21.45 -6.09
C ALA A 204 -15.75 -21.49 -7.56
N VAL A 205 -15.04 -20.76 -8.44
CA VAL A 205 -15.43 -20.56 -9.85
C VAL A 205 -14.36 -21.03 -10.83
N GLY A 206 -13.09 -21.02 -10.40
CA GLY A 206 -11.94 -21.39 -11.25
C GLY A 206 -11.76 -22.88 -11.47
N GLY A 207 -12.48 -23.74 -10.72
CA GLY A 207 -12.35 -25.18 -10.77
C GLY A 207 -11.00 -25.70 -10.24
N MET A 208 -10.34 -24.94 -9.35
CA MET A 208 -9.08 -25.30 -8.73
C MET A 208 -9.27 -26.44 -7.74
N THR A 209 -8.44 -27.47 -7.84
CA THR A 209 -8.35 -28.58 -6.86
C THR A 209 -6.88 -28.83 -6.53
N SER A 210 -6.61 -29.81 -5.65
CA SER A 210 -5.24 -30.27 -5.39
C SER A 210 -4.51 -30.80 -6.65
N GLU A 211 -5.26 -31.25 -7.65
CA GLU A 211 -4.73 -31.89 -8.86
C GLU A 211 -4.90 -31.03 -10.11
N LYS A 212 -5.73 -30.00 -10.06
CA LYS A 212 -6.09 -29.19 -11.23
C LYS A 212 -5.89 -27.71 -10.96
N ALA A 213 -5.13 -27.04 -11.86
CA ALA A 213 -4.99 -25.61 -11.85
C ALA A 213 -6.32 -24.92 -12.20
N CYS A 214 -6.52 -23.69 -11.71
CA CYS A 214 -7.72 -22.92 -12.00
C CYS A 214 -7.75 -22.44 -13.46
N ASN A 215 -8.95 -22.20 -13.99
CA ASN A 215 -9.19 -21.70 -15.35
C ASN A 215 -8.96 -20.18 -15.50
N GLN A 216 -8.35 -19.53 -14.50
CA GLN A 216 -8.06 -18.08 -14.50
C GLN A 216 -9.31 -17.19 -14.61
N ALA A 217 -10.41 -17.56 -13.97
CA ALA A 217 -11.67 -16.82 -14.00
C ALA A 217 -11.50 -15.33 -13.67
N CYS A 218 -10.59 -14.98 -12.73
CA CYS A 218 -10.28 -13.60 -12.35
C CYS A 218 -9.79 -12.70 -13.49
N MET A 219 -9.26 -13.28 -14.59
CA MET A 219 -8.84 -12.51 -15.78
C MET A 219 -10.02 -12.10 -16.65
N ARG A 220 -11.13 -12.80 -16.56
CA ARG A 220 -12.31 -12.59 -17.41
C ARG A 220 -13.38 -11.78 -16.73
N GLU A 221 -13.62 -12.06 -15.45
CA GLU A 221 -14.69 -11.46 -14.69
C GLU A 221 -14.23 -10.93 -13.34
N SER A 222 -15.02 -10.03 -12.83
CA SER A 222 -14.86 -9.41 -11.51
C SER A 222 -15.70 -10.16 -10.48
N TYR A 223 -15.13 -10.43 -9.30
CA TYR A 223 -15.79 -11.18 -8.23
C TYR A 223 -15.83 -10.38 -6.93
N SER A 224 -16.91 -10.57 -6.19
CA SER A 224 -17.10 -10.01 -4.85
C SER A 224 -17.55 -11.09 -3.89
N LEU A 225 -17.20 -10.95 -2.63
CA LEU A 225 -17.84 -11.67 -1.54
C LEU A 225 -19.03 -10.85 -1.08
N LYS A 226 -20.17 -11.50 -0.91
CA LYS A 226 -21.37 -10.87 -0.35
C LYS A 226 -21.60 -11.38 1.06
N ASP A 227 -21.73 -10.45 2.01
CA ASP A 227 -22.03 -10.81 3.39
C ASP A 227 -23.54 -11.05 3.60
N ARG A 228 -23.91 -11.44 4.83
CA ARG A 228 -25.31 -11.68 5.22
C ARG A 228 -26.18 -10.44 5.21
N MET A 229 -25.58 -9.25 5.21
CA MET A 229 -26.28 -7.95 5.16
C MET A 229 -26.45 -7.44 3.72
N GLY A 230 -25.86 -8.14 2.74
CA GLY A 230 -25.92 -7.77 1.34
C GLY A 230 -24.78 -6.86 0.88
N GLU A 231 -23.83 -6.50 1.75
CA GLU A 231 -22.66 -5.71 1.39
C GLU A 231 -21.70 -6.53 0.52
N GLU A 232 -21.15 -5.90 -0.51
CA GLU A 232 -20.26 -6.55 -1.48
C GLU A 232 -18.81 -6.09 -1.30
N PHE A 233 -17.95 -7.05 -1.01
CA PHE A 233 -16.52 -6.87 -0.81
C PHE A 233 -15.77 -7.38 -2.04
N ARG A 234 -15.17 -6.48 -2.79
CA ARG A 234 -14.42 -6.82 -4.01
C ARG A 234 -13.25 -7.75 -3.69
N VAL A 235 -13.13 -8.84 -4.45
CA VAL A 235 -11.97 -9.72 -4.42
C VAL A 235 -11.04 -9.34 -5.56
N MET A 236 -9.87 -8.83 -5.24
CA MET A 236 -8.77 -8.62 -6.17
C MET A 236 -7.78 -9.78 -6.07
N THR A 237 -7.07 -10.08 -7.14
CA THR A 237 -6.05 -11.14 -7.16
C THR A 237 -4.74 -10.63 -7.75
N ASP A 238 -3.63 -11.29 -7.41
CA ASP A 238 -2.33 -11.02 -8.02
C ASP A 238 -1.83 -12.20 -8.88
N TRP A 239 -0.72 -11.97 -9.58
CA TRP A 239 -0.08 -12.99 -10.43
C TRP A 239 0.47 -14.19 -9.65
N PHE A 240 0.57 -14.08 -8.33
CA PHE A 240 0.99 -15.15 -7.42
C PHE A 240 -0.20 -15.91 -6.83
N CYS A 241 -1.41 -15.66 -7.37
CA CYS A 241 -2.68 -16.26 -6.92
C CYS A 241 -3.06 -15.93 -5.48
N ARG A 242 -2.55 -14.84 -4.91
CA ARG A 242 -3.04 -14.28 -3.66
C ARG A 242 -4.30 -13.49 -3.91
N SER A 243 -5.14 -13.37 -2.90
CA SER A 243 -6.35 -12.57 -2.94
C SER A 243 -6.34 -11.46 -1.92
N PHE A 244 -6.95 -10.35 -2.29
CA PHE A 244 -7.13 -9.17 -1.47
C PHE A 244 -8.62 -8.89 -1.38
N ILE A 245 -9.17 -8.83 -0.18
CA ILE A 245 -10.56 -8.45 0.03
C ILE A 245 -10.58 -6.97 0.35
N MET A 246 -11.20 -6.20 -0.53
CA MET A 246 -11.31 -4.75 -0.40
C MET A 246 -12.58 -4.38 0.34
N ASN A 247 -12.54 -3.28 1.09
CA ASN A 247 -13.73 -2.74 1.75
C ASN A 247 -14.85 -2.49 0.72
N SER A 248 -16.11 -2.69 1.13
CA SER A 248 -17.28 -2.43 0.28
C SER A 248 -17.34 -0.97 -0.16
N LYS A 249 -17.02 -0.04 0.75
CA LYS A 249 -17.06 1.40 0.54
C LYS A 249 -15.66 2.02 0.54
N PRO A 250 -15.38 2.97 -0.38
CA PRO A 250 -14.13 3.70 -0.33
C PRO A 250 -14.08 4.61 0.90
N LYS A 251 -12.89 4.76 1.46
CA LYS A 251 -12.57 5.90 2.32
C LYS A 251 -12.53 7.15 1.44
N ASN A 252 -13.19 8.23 1.87
CA ASN A 252 -13.10 9.52 1.21
C ASN A 252 -12.99 10.63 2.25
N ILE A 253 -11.81 11.23 2.33
CA ILE A 253 -11.47 12.37 3.18
C ILE A 253 -10.80 13.49 2.37
N LEU A 254 -11.09 13.60 1.07
CA LEU A 254 -10.53 14.64 0.19
C LEU A 254 -10.78 16.05 0.72
N ASP A 255 -11.92 16.28 1.36
CA ASP A 255 -12.28 17.54 1.99
C ASP A 255 -11.41 17.92 3.21
N THR A 256 -10.59 17.01 3.72
CA THR A 256 -9.71 17.24 4.86
C THR A 256 -8.28 17.61 4.46
N ALA A 257 -7.98 17.69 3.17
CA ALA A 257 -6.62 17.96 2.66
C ALA A 257 -6.03 19.24 3.27
N ASN A 258 -6.82 20.31 3.39
CA ASN A 258 -6.38 21.58 3.99
C ASN A 258 -6.10 21.46 5.48
N ASP A 259 -6.87 20.67 6.23
CA ASP A 259 -6.63 20.41 7.64
C ASP A 259 -5.32 19.62 7.84
N LEU A 260 -5.06 18.63 7.01
CA LEU A 260 -3.80 17.87 7.02
C LEU A 260 -2.59 18.74 6.63
N LYS A 261 -2.73 19.64 5.65
CA LYS A 261 -1.69 20.62 5.31
C LYS A 261 -1.40 21.55 6.49
N TRP A 262 -2.44 22.03 7.16
CA TRP A 262 -2.29 22.86 8.36
C TRP A 262 -1.53 22.12 9.48
N MET A 263 -1.69 20.79 9.59
CA MET A 263 -0.91 19.96 10.52
C MET A 263 0.55 19.75 10.09
N GLY A 264 0.93 20.12 8.85
CA GLY A 264 2.29 20.01 8.31
C GLY A 264 2.52 18.85 7.34
N PHE A 265 1.46 18.16 6.89
CA PHE A 265 1.59 17.18 5.80
C PHE A 265 1.67 17.89 4.44
N SER A 266 2.56 17.42 3.56
CA SER A 266 2.76 17.96 2.21
C SER A 266 2.57 16.91 1.11
N SER A 267 2.32 15.66 1.49
CA SER A 267 2.22 14.53 0.57
C SER A 267 0.90 13.78 0.79
N PHE A 268 0.17 13.60 -0.32
CA PHE A 268 -1.16 12.98 -0.32
C PHE A 268 -1.24 11.88 -1.37
N ARG A 269 -2.12 10.91 -1.13
CA ARG A 269 -2.28 9.75 -1.98
C ARG A 269 -3.75 9.44 -2.24
N MET A 270 -4.01 8.97 -3.45
CA MET A 270 -5.28 8.42 -3.89
C MET A 270 -5.05 7.00 -4.41
N ASP A 271 -5.83 6.03 -3.95
CA ASP A 271 -5.79 4.64 -4.41
C ASP A 271 -7.03 4.30 -5.23
N LEU A 272 -6.85 4.17 -6.54
CA LEU A 272 -7.87 3.65 -7.44
C LEU A 272 -7.87 2.12 -7.37
N THR A 273 -9.04 1.51 -7.26
CA THR A 273 -9.18 0.06 -7.09
C THR A 273 -10.18 -0.57 -8.05
N THR A 274 -11.43 -0.10 -8.06
CA THR A 274 -12.53 -0.66 -8.86
C THR A 274 -13.16 0.36 -9.79
N GLU A 275 -12.71 1.59 -9.74
CA GLU A 275 -13.22 2.72 -10.49
C GLU A 275 -12.98 2.51 -11.99
N SER A 276 -13.98 2.83 -12.81
CA SER A 276 -13.89 2.90 -14.27
C SER A 276 -12.98 4.04 -14.72
N HIS A 277 -12.72 4.15 -16.02
CA HIS A 277 -11.98 5.26 -16.60
C HIS A 277 -12.58 6.61 -16.21
N ASP A 278 -13.87 6.80 -16.47
CA ASP A 278 -14.55 8.09 -16.26
C ASP A 278 -14.61 8.46 -14.78
N GLU A 279 -14.95 7.51 -13.90
CA GLU A 279 -14.91 7.73 -12.46
C GLU A 279 -13.49 8.08 -11.99
N SER A 280 -12.47 7.42 -12.53
CA SER A 280 -11.06 7.70 -12.21
C SER A 280 -10.65 9.10 -12.67
N LEU A 281 -11.08 9.53 -13.86
CA LEU A 281 -10.80 10.85 -14.41
C LEU A 281 -11.40 11.96 -13.52
N GLU A 282 -12.65 11.80 -13.11
CA GLU A 282 -13.33 12.76 -12.22
C GLU A 282 -12.66 12.81 -10.83
N LEU A 283 -12.40 11.65 -10.23
CA LEU A 283 -11.76 11.54 -8.92
C LEU A 283 -10.36 12.13 -8.90
N VAL A 284 -9.53 11.78 -9.88
CA VAL A 284 -8.17 12.29 -9.98
C VAL A 284 -8.18 13.80 -10.23
N SER A 285 -9.06 14.29 -11.09
CA SER A 285 -9.21 15.73 -11.35
C SER A 285 -9.61 16.49 -10.06
N ALA A 286 -10.52 15.94 -9.27
CA ALA A 286 -10.89 16.51 -7.98
C ALA A 286 -9.73 16.48 -6.99
N PHE A 287 -8.99 15.36 -6.90
CA PHE A 287 -7.82 15.21 -6.04
C PHE A 287 -6.71 16.19 -6.41
N LEU A 288 -6.41 16.34 -7.69
CA LEU A 288 -5.38 17.28 -8.18
C LEU A 288 -5.81 18.74 -7.96
N GLY A 289 -7.10 19.04 -8.19
CA GLY A 289 -7.68 20.36 -7.99
C GLY A 289 -8.01 20.70 -6.53
N GLU A 290 -7.77 19.75 -5.58
CA GLU A 290 -8.10 19.89 -4.15
C GLU A 290 -9.58 20.25 -3.91
N LYS A 291 -10.44 19.73 -4.76
CA LYS A 291 -11.88 19.93 -4.65
C LYS A 291 -12.50 18.81 -3.83
N ALA A 292 -13.48 19.14 -3.03
CA ALA A 292 -14.32 18.14 -2.40
C ALA A 292 -15.04 17.33 -3.48
N PHE A 293 -14.94 16.01 -3.40
CA PHE A 293 -15.65 15.09 -4.27
C PHE A 293 -16.49 14.15 -3.41
N SER A 294 -17.78 14.15 -3.62
CA SER A 294 -18.69 13.27 -2.89
C SER A 294 -19.00 12.05 -3.74
N THR A 295 -18.63 10.89 -3.27
CA THR A 295 -19.13 9.62 -3.79
C THR A 295 -20.44 9.27 -3.08
N PRO A 296 -21.41 8.62 -3.74
CA PRO A 296 -22.71 8.32 -3.15
C PRO A 296 -22.61 7.48 -1.86
N ASP A 297 -21.57 6.65 -1.77
CA ASP A 297 -21.41 5.70 -0.67
C ASP A 297 -19.94 5.63 -0.27
N PHE A 298 -19.58 6.23 0.86
CA PHE A 298 -18.20 6.29 1.36
C PHE A 298 -18.14 6.25 2.88
N ASN A 299 -16.96 5.94 3.41
CA ASN A 299 -16.66 6.07 4.83
C ASN A 299 -15.55 7.10 5.05
N ARG A 300 -15.37 7.50 6.31
CA ARG A 300 -14.31 8.45 6.72
C ARG A 300 -13.06 7.76 7.27
N GLY A 301 -13.02 6.43 7.21
CA GLY A 301 -11.98 5.64 7.89
C GLY A 301 -11.95 5.98 9.39
N HIS A 302 -10.77 5.90 9.97
CA HIS A 302 -10.55 6.21 11.39
C HIS A 302 -10.29 7.71 11.67
N TYR A 303 -10.32 8.57 10.64
CA TYR A 303 -9.93 9.98 10.76
C TYR A 303 -10.63 10.74 11.91
N LYS A 304 -11.93 10.47 12.15
CA LYS A 304 -12.69 11.14 13.21
C LYS A 304 -12.65 10.42 14.55
N ARG A 305 -12.64 9.09 14.57
CA ARG A 305 -12.89 8.30 15.80
C ARG A 305 -11.72 7.45 16.28
N GLY A 306 -10.75 7.16 15.38
CA GLY A 306 -9.68 6.21 15.70
C GLY A 306 -10.15 4.76 15.70
N VAL A 307 -9.27 3.88 16.18
CA VAL A 307 -9.57 2.47 16.51
C VAL A 307 -9.81 2.42 18.00
N GLU A 308 -11.01 1.99 18.40
CA GLU A 308 -11.37 1.75 19.81
C GLU A 308 -10.90 0.37 20.26
#